data_1dcdc092fa2ecdd211f140d6943aab8a
#
_entry.id   1dcdc092fa2ecdd211f140d6943aab8a
#
_cell.length_a   1.000
_cell.length_b   1.000
_cell.length_c   1.000
_cell.angle_alpha   90.00
_cell.angle_beta   90.00
_cell.angle_gamma   90.00
#
_symmetry.space_group_name_H-M   'P 1'
#
loop_
_entity.id
_entity.type
_entity.pdbx_description
1 polymer ?
#
loop_
_entity_poly.entity_id
_entity_poly.type
_entity_poly.pdbx_seq_one_letter_code
_entity_poly.pdbx_strand_id
1 'polypeptide(L)'
;MKRKIYEDLLRWKQEEAGRTALLIDGARRVGKSYIAETFAKAEYKSYLVVDFNRVSQAVTDLFLNYMDDLDLFFLYLSNYYNVKLYPRETLIILDEVQLFPKARAAIKYLVADGRYDYIETGSLMSIRKNVQDIVIPSEERHIKLHPMDFEEFLWALDNEVLMDFIRLHFVKRKPMEQAMHRKAMDYFRQYLIVGGMPQAVAAYVQTHDFDRVDRVKRDILELYRADIVKHAEGYEMKVAQIFDDIPAQLQKHEKKFKFSSLKKEARFREYEDSLFWLADAMVVNMCYNSTAPNIGLKMNMDRMTLKCYMADTGLLISHAFDENGIVSEALYKKLLFDKLEVNKGMLVENIVAQMLTASGHKLYFYSNSSREDTESRMEIDFLIAKSKISNRHNISPIEVKSSKNYTLTSLKKFRTKYQDQLHTPLVLHTSDLKEEDGILYLPLYMTPLL
;
A
#
# COMPACT_ATOMS: atom_id res chain seq x y z
N MET A 1 -16.92 0.42 -6.07
CA MET A 1 -15.70 0.71 -6.84
C MET A 1 -14.99 -0.59 -7.16
N LYS A 2 -14.51 -0.72 -8.40
CA LYS A 2 -13.72 -1.87 -8.84
C LYS A 2 -12.34 -1.85 -8.21
N ARG A 3 -11.82 -3.02 -7.80
CA ARG A 3 -10.53 -3.18 -7.15
C ARG A 3 -9.78 -4.37 -7.76
N LYS A 4 -8.48 -4.26 -7.97
CA LYS A 4 -7.63 -5.34 -8.53
C LYS A 4 -7.64 -6.59 -7.68
N ILE A 5 -7.69 -6.45 -6.36
CA ILE A 5 -7.77 -7.57 -5.42
C ILE A 5 -8.95 -8.52 -5.69
N TYR A 6 -9.98 -8.07 -6.40
CA TYR A 6 -11.14 -8.92 -6.75
C TYR A 6 -10.73 -10.16 -7.55
N GLU A 7 -9.78 -9.99 -8.46
CA GLU A 7 -9.22 -11.11 -9.25
C GLU A 7 -8.47 -12.12 -8.38
N ASP A 8 -7.77 -11.64 -7.33
CA ASP A 8 -7.08 -12.52 -6.38
C ASP A 8 -8.09 -13.27 -5.49
N LEU A 9 -9.21 -12.64 -5.12
CA LEU A 9 -10.32 -13.29 -4.42
C LEU A 9 -10.95 -14.40 -5.27
N LEU A 10 -11.19 -14.13 -6.57
CA LEU A 10 -11.68 -15.13 -7.50
C LEU A 10 -10.72 -16.33 -7.64
N ARG A 11 -9.43 -16.03 -7.78
CA ARG A 11 -8.38 -17.05 -7.87
C ARG A 11 -8.34 -17.90 -6.60
N TRP A 12 -8.37 -17.28 -5.42
CA TRP A 12 -8.44 -18.00 -4.15
C TRP A 12 -9.66 -18.93 -4.09
N LYS A 13 -10.86 -18.43 -4.43
CA LYS A 13 -12.09 -19.24 -4.43
C LYS A 13 -11.97 -20.47 -5.34
N GLN A 14 -11.38 -20.30 -6.53
CA GLN A 14 -11.25 -21.37 -7.54
C GLN A 14 -10.14 -22.36 -7.19
N GLU A 15 -8.96 -21.88 -6.81
CA GLU A 15 -7.78 -22.72 -6.61
C GLU A 15 -7.80 -23.43 -5.26
N GLU A 16 -8.24 -22.73 -4.19
CA GLU A 16 -8.25 -23.29 -2.84
C GLU A 16 -9.51 -24.11 -2.56
N ALA A 17 -10.64 -23.78 -3.19
CA ALA A 17 -11.89 -24.54 -3.09
C ALA A 17 -12.28 -24.93 -1.66
N GLY A 18 -12.11 -24.00 -0.70
CA GLY A 18 -12.42 -24.15 0.73
C GLY A 18 -11.34 -24.81 1.58
N ARG A 19 -10.16 -25.10 1.03
CA ARG A 19 -9.05 -25.67 1.80
C ARG A 19 -8.35 -24.65 2.70
N THR A 20 -8.56 -23.37 2.46
CA THR A 20 -8.02 -22.28 3.26
C THR A 20 -9.04 -21.17 3.46
N ALA A 21 -8.99 -20.49 4.59
CA ALA A 21 -9.58 -19.16 4.76
C ALA A 21 -8.70 -18.08 4.12
N LEU A 22 -9.25 -16.91 3.86
CA LEU A 22 -8.51 -15.79 3.34
C LEU A 22 -8.54 -14.59 4.30
N LEU A 23 -7.37 -14.17 4.80
CA LEU A 23 -7.23 -12.95 5.58
C LEU A 23 -6.89 -11.77 4.66
N ILE A 24 -7.79 -10.80 4.57
CA ILE A 24 -7.57 -9.52 3.89
C ILE A 24 -6.98 -8.54 4.90
N ASP A 25 -5.71 -8.24 4.72
CA ASP A 25 -4.93 -7.35 5.56
C ASP A 25 -4.71 -6.00 4.87
N GLY A 26 -4.70 -4.90 5.62
CA GLY A 26 -4.52 -3.57 5.04
C GLY A 26 -4.77 -2.45 6.04
N ALA A 27 -4.37 -1.23 5.68
CA ALA A 27 -4.57 -0.04 6.49
C ALA A 27 -6.05 0.16 6.85
N ARG A 28 -6.29 0.85 7.96
CA ARG A 28 -7.65 1.25 8.31
C ARG A 28 -8.24 2.14 7.20
N ARG A 29 -9.54 1.95 6.87
CA ARG A 29 -10.28 2.68 5.82
C ARG A 29 -9.83 2.38 4.37
N VAL A 30 -9.01 1.36 4.12
CA VAL A 30 -8.61 0.97 2.76
C VAL A 30 -9.68 0.16 2.00
N GLY A 31 -10.77 -0.24 2.69
CA GLY A 31 -11.94 -0.88 2.07
C GLY A 31 -12.01 -2.40 2.19
N LYS A 32 -11.38 -3.01 3.21
CA LYS A 32 -11.37 -4.46 3.44
C LYS A 32 -12.77 -5.08 3.53
N SER A 33 -13.58 -4.61 4.50
CA SER A 33 -14.95 -5.11 4.70
C SER A 33 -15.82 -4.89 3.46
N TYR A 34 -15.67 -3.72 2.80
CA TYR A 34 -16.40 -3.41 1.57
C TYR A 34 -16.11 -4.40 0.44
N ILE A 35 -14.85 -4.74 0.19
CA ILE A 35 -14.50 -5.67 -0.90
C ILE A 35 -14.91 -7.11 -0.56
N ALA A 36 -14.77 -7.53 0.71
CA ALA A 36 -15.24 -8.85 1.16
C ALA A 36 -16.75 -9.02 0.97
N GLU A 37 -17.56 -8.02 1.38
CA GLU A 37 -19.00 -8.05 1.16
C GLU A 37 -19.38 -7.95 -0.33
N THR A 38 -18.68 -7.12 -1.11
CA THR A 38 -18.93 -7.01 -2.55
C THR A 38 -18.70 -8.33 -3.25
N PHE A 39 -17.61 -9.00 -2.90
CA PHE A 39 -17.26 -10.32 -3.41
C PHE A 39 -18.30 -11.38 -2.98
N ALA A 40 -18.70 -11.36 -1.70
CA ALA A 40 -19.72 -12.27 -1.18
C ALA A 40 -21.03 -12.16 -1.95
N LYS A 41 -21.51 -10.93 -2.17
CA LYS A 41 -22.76 -10.65 -2.89
C LYS A 41 -22.76 -11.10 -4.34
N ALA A 42 -21.59 -11.05 -4.99
CA ALA A 42 -21.46 -11.42 -6.40
C ALA A 42 -21.23 -12.91 -6.62
N GLU A 43 -20.48 -13.56 -5.74
CA GLU A 43 -19.90 -14.86 -5.99
C GLU A 43 -20.53 -16.01 -5.17
N TYR A 44 -21.38 -15.70 -4.19
CA TYR A 44 -22.02 -16.70 -3.32
C TYR A 44 -23.52 -16.57 -3.28
N LYS A 45 -24.19 -17.70 -3.09
CA LYS A 45 -25.65 -17.77 -2.98
C LYS A 45 -26.18 -17.13 -1.70
N SER A 46 -25.41 -17.26 -0.63
CA SER A 46 -25.66 -16.57 0.63
C SER A 46 -24.34 -16.16 1.31
N TYR A 47 -24.41 -15.20 2.19
CA TYR A 47 -23.28 -14.82 3.02
C TYR A 47 -23.78 -14.28 4.35
N LEU A 48 -22.92 -14.29 5.36
CA LEU A 48 -23.13 -13.60 6.61
C LEU A 48 -21.85 -12.89 7.05
N VAL A 49 -22.04 -11.78 7.81
CA VAL A 49 -20.93 -10.99 8.33
C VAL A 49 -21.01 -10.99 9.86
N VAL A 50 -19.97 -11.50 10.49
CA VAL A 50 -19.75 -11.38 11.94
C VAL A 50 -18.81 -10.22 12.17
N ASP A 51 -19.37 -9.03 12.45
CA ASP A 51 -18.62 -7.81 12.76
C ASP A 51 -18.28 -7.79 14.26
N PHE A 52 -17.03 -8.07 14.62
CA PHE A 52 -16.59 -8.12 16.02
C PHE A 52 -16.55 -6.75 16.72
N ASN A 53 -16.76 -5.65 16.04
CA ASN A 53 -17.04 -4.37 16.70
C ASN A 53 -18.45 -4.28 17.29
N ARG A 54 -19.40 -5.05 16.76
CA ARG A 54 -20.83 -4.94 17.08
C ARG A 54 -21.47 -6.27 17.49
N VAL A 55 -20.66 -7.32 17.53
CA VAL A 55 -21.14 -8.66 17.85
C VAL A 55 -21.70 -8.71 19.27
N SER A 56 -22.82 -9.43 19.45
CA SER A 56 -23.37 -9.69 20.78
C SER A 56 -22.59 -10.78 21.51
N GLN A 57 -22.70 -10.79 22.84
CA GLN A 57 -22.14 -11.85 23.69
C GLN A 57 -22.61 -13.24 23.26
N ALA A 58 -23.88 -13.37 22.87
CA ALA A 58 -24.44 -14.66 22.43
C ALA A 58 -23.70 -15.24 21.22
N VAL A 59 -23.25 -14.40 20.26
CA VAL A 59 -22.47 -14.89 19.11
C VAL A 59 -21.03 -15.22 19.49
N THR A 60 -20.38 -14.42 20.35
CA THR A 60 -19.04 -14.75 20.84
C THR A 60 -19.05 -16.06 21.65
N ASP A 61 -20.11 -16.30 22.41
CA ASP A 61 -20.29 -17.56 23.18
C ASP A 61 -20.40 -18.79 22.27
N LEU A 62 -20.87 -18.65 21.01
CA LEU A 62 -20.86 -19.76 20.05
C LEU A 62 -19.43 -20.22 19.75
N PHE A 63 -18.51 -19.30 19.52
CA PHE A 63 -17.09 -19.62 19.31
C PHE A 63 -16.40 -20.20 20.54
N LEU A 64 -16.92 -19.95 21.75
CA LEU A 64 -16.34 -20.45 22.98
C LEU A 64 -16.86 -21.84 23.35
N ASN A 65 -18.13 -22.13 23.06
CA ASN A 65 -18.84 -23.27 23.65
C ASN A 65 -19.27 -24.34 22.62
N TYR A 66 -19.22 -24.05 21.30
CA TYR A 66 -19.76 -24.96 20.30
C TYR A 66 -18.74 -25.36 19.22
N MET A 67 -17.45 -25.12 19.44
CA MET A 67 -16.43 -25.56 18.47
C MET A 67 -16.24 -27.06 18.39
N ASP A 68 -16.71 -27.80 19.40
CA ASP A 68 -16.73 -29.27 19.41
C ASP A 68 -17.97 -29.85 18.71
N ASP A 69 -19.01 -29.01 18.47
CA ASP A 69 -20.24 -29.38 17.76
C ASP A 69 -20.59 -28.33 16.71
N LEU A 70 -19.95 -28.45 15.54
CA LEU A 70 -20.13 -27.49 14.45
C LEU A 70 -21.53 -27.52 13.83
N ASP A 71 -22.31 -28.59 14.01
CA ASP A 71 -23.69 -28.62 13.54
C ASP A 71 -24.56 -27.66 14.35
N LEU A 72 -24.42 -27.70 15.67
CA LEU A 72 -25.09 -26.73 16.55
C LEU A 72 -24.54 -25.32 16.35
N PHE A 73 -23.22 -25.15 16.20
CA PHE A 73 -22.61 -23.86 15.94
C PHE A 73 -23.25 -23.17 14.73
N PHE A 74 -23.30 -23.84 13.58
CA PHE A 74 -23.85 -23.24 12.36
C PHE A 74 -25.38 -23.10 12.42
N LEU A 75 -26.07 -23.98 13.13
CA LEU A 75 -27.52 -23.85 13.33
C LEU A 75 -27.85 -22.57 14.10
N TYR A 76 -27.14 -22.31 15.23
CA TYR A 76 -27.33 -21.09 15.99
C TYR A 76 -26.91 -19.84 15.21
N LEU A 77 -25.77 -19.88 14.52
CA LEU A 77 -25.27 -18.77 13.71
C LEU A 77 -26.26 -18.41 12.58
N SER A 78 -26.80 -19.42 11.88
CA SER A 78 -27.82 -19.27 10.83
C SER A 78 -29.08 -18.61 11.38
N ASN A 79 -29.58 -19.07 12.52
CA ASN A 79 -30.76 -18.49 13.18
C ASN A 79 -30.52 -17.07 13.69
N TYR A 80 -29.35 -16.82 14.29
CA TYR A 80 -29.02 -15.52 14.86
C TYR A 80 -28.99 -14.42 13.78
N TYR A 81 -28.38 -14.73 12.64
CA TYR A 81 -28.29 -13.79 11.51
C TYR A 81 -29.47 -13.90 10.54
N ASN A 82 -30.39 -14.85 10.74
CA ASN A 82 -31.51 -15.14 9.83
C ASN A 82 -31.04 -15.35 8.39
N VAL A 83 -29.96 -16.13 8.21
CA VAL A 83 -29.34 -16.45 6.91
C VAL A 83 -29.30 -17.94 6.73
N LYS A 84 -29.86 -18.43 5.62
CA LYS A 84 -29.75 -19.84 5.24
C LYS A 84 -28.36 -20.13 4.69
N LEU A 85 -27.68 -21.12 5.28
CA LEU A 85 -26.35 -21.55 4.88
C LEU A 85 -26.45 -22.70 3.88
N TYR A 86 -25.70 -22.63 2.80
CA TYR A 86 -25.63 -23.63 1.73
C TYR A 86 -24.19 -24.16 1.64
N PRO A 87 -23.97 -25.48 1.78
CA PRO A 87 -22.63 -26.06 1.68
C PRO A 87 -21.95 -25.67 0.37
N ARG A 88 -20.72 -25.16 0.46
CA ARG A 88 -19.86 -24.67 -0.64
C ARG A 88 -20.41 -23.47 -1.43
N GLU A 89 -21.58 -22.94 -1.07
CA GLU A 89 -22.22 -21.78 -1.71
C GLU A 89 -22.45 -20.61 -0.72
N THR A 90 -21.93 -20.70 0.52
CA THR A 90 -22.01 -19.64 1.52
C THR A 90 -20.61 -19.14 1.88
N LEU A 91 -20.46 -17.81 1.95
CA LEU A 91 -19.29 -17.15 2.49
C LEU A 91 -19.58 -16.61 3.90
N ILE A 92 -18.74 -16.94 4.87
CA ILE A 92 -18.77 -16.37 6.22
C ILE A 92 -17.62 -15.36 6.34
N ILE A 93 -17.96 -14.09 6.60
CA ILE A 93 -17.01 -13.01 6.77
C ILE A 93 -16.84 -12.76 8.27
N LEU A 94 -15.62 -12.89 8.77
CA LEU A 94 -15.22 -12.53 10.13
C LEU A 94 -14.54 -11.16 10.06
N ASP A 95 -15.31 -10.09 10.30
CA ASP A 95 -14.85 -8.72 10.15
C ASP A 95 -14.25 -8.19 11.45
N GLU A 96 -13.08 -7.51 11.35
CA GLU A 96 -12.30 -6.99 12.48
C GLU A 96 -11.93 -8.10 13.48
N VAL A 97 -11.45 -9.24 12.97
CA VAL A 97 -11.19 -10.48 13.72
C VAL A 97 -10.20 -10.30 14.87
N GLN A 98 -9.34 -9.29 14.84
CA GLN A 98 -8.41 -8.96 15.92
C GLN A 98 -9.11 -8.56 17.22
N LEU A 99 -10.36 -8.15 17.17
CA LEU A 99 -11.14 -7.81 18.38
C LEU A 99 -11.62 -9.05 19.13
N PHE A 100 -11.60 -10.22 18.46
CA PHE A 100 -11.94 -11.50 19.07
C PHE A 100 -11.03 -12.61 18.54
N PRO A 101 -9.78 -12.71 19.03
CA PRO A 101 -8.75 -13.63 18.51
C PRO A 101 -9.16 -15.11 18.51
N LYS A 102 -10.08 -15.52 19.39
CA LYS A 102 -10.60 -16.89 19.44
C LYS A 102 -11.36 -17.28 18.16
N ALA A 103 -12.03 -16.33 17.49
CA ALA A 103 -12.65 -16.59 16.20
C ALA A 103 -11.59 -16.90 15.13
N ARG A 104 -10.46 -16.19 15.13
CA ARG A 104 -9.34 -16.52 14.24
C ARG A 104 -8.75 -17.90 14.56
N ALA A 105 -8.59 -18.27 15.83
CA ALA A 105 -8.14 -19.60 16.22
C ALA A 105 -9.12 -20.71 15.76
N ALA A 106 -10.42 -20.42 15.70
CA ALA A 106 -11.45 -21.34 15.23
C ALA A 106 -11.35 -21.66 13.74
N ILE A 107 -10.71 -20.82 12.93
CA ILE A 107 -10.56 -21.00 11.47
C ILE A 107 -10.01 -22.38 11.11
N LYS A 108 -9.05 -22.90 11.90
CA LYS A 108 -8.53 -24.26 11.70
C LYS A 108 -9.63 -25.33 11.67
N TYR A 109 -10.55 -25.26 12.61
CA TYR A 109 -11.65 -26.23 12.72
C TYR A 109 -12.74 -25.97 11.69
N LEU A 110 -13.06 -24.70 11.42
CA LEU A 110 -14.06 -24.27 10.47
C LEU A 110 -13.66 -24.64 9.01
N VAL A 111 -12.39 -24.46 8.66
CA VAL A 111 -11.85 -24.87 7.35
C VAL A 111 -11.80 -26.40 7.23
N ALA A 112 -11.39 -27.11 8.28
CA ALA A 112 -11.34 -28.57 8.30
C ALA A 112 -12.73 -29.21 8.13
N ASP A 113 -13.79 -28.58 8.62
CA ASP A 113 -15.19 -28.99 8.39
C ASP A 113 -15.60 -28.93 6.90
N GLY A 114 -15.08 -27.96 6.14
CA GLY A 114 -15.20 -27.88 4.68
C GLY A 114 -16.54 -27.44 4.12
N ARG A 115 -17.55 -27.16 4.95
CA ARG A 115 -18.90 -26.78 4.51
C ARG A 115 -18.98 -25.40 3.87
N TYR A 116 -18.21 -24.43 4.37
CA TYR A 116 -18.31 -23.02 3.95
C TYR A 116 -16.94 -22.43 3.65
N ASP A 117 -16.95 -21.30 2.96
CA ASP A 117 -15.75 -20.49 2.74
C ASP A 117 -15.67 -19.37 3.77
N TYR A 118 -14.44 -18.93 4.09
CA TYR A 118 -14.21 -17.93 5.13
C TYR A 118 -13.30 -16.83 4.62
N ILE A 119 -13.72 -15.57 4.84
CA ILE A 119 -12.87 -14.40 4.68
C ILE A 119 -12.78 -13.70 6.04
N GLU A 120 -11.55 -13.42 6.45
CA GLU A 120 -11.24 -12.63 7.62
C GLU A 120 -10.78 -11.25 7.20
N THR A 121 -11.14 -10.22 7.95
CA THR A 121 -10.57 -8.89 7.78
C THR A 121 -10.02 -8.38 9.11
N GLY A 122 -8.99 -7.56 9.03
CA GLY A 122 -8.41 -6.94 10.20
C GLY A 122 -7.19 -6.08 9.85
N SER A 123 -6.65 -5.39 10.84
CA SER A 123 -5.36 -4.74 10.70
C SER A 123 -4.26 -5.67 11.22
N LEU A 124 -3.14 -5.79 10.49
CA LEU A 124 -2.06 -6.73 10.80
C LEU A 124 -1.47 -6.50 12.19
N MET A 125 -1.29 -5.24 12.55
CA MET A 125 -0.76 -4.82 13.85
C MET A 125 -1.61 -5.32 15.02
N SER A 126 -2.92 -5.06 14.96
CA SER A 126 -3.86 -5.52 16.00
C SER A 126 -3.91 -7.04 16.05
N ILE A 127 -3.84 -7.73 14.91
CA ILE A 127 -3.79 -9.19 14.85
C ILE A 127 -2.56 -9.73 15.57
N ARG A 128 -1.37 -9.19 15.34
CA ARG A 128 -0.14 -9.62 16.03
C ARG A 128 -0.24 -9.46 17.55
N LYS A 129 -0.69 -8.30 18.01
CA LYS A 129 -0.84 -8.02 19.44
C LYS A 129 -1.80 -9.01 20.13
N ASN A 130 -2.89 -9.34 19.44
CA ASN A 130 -3.96 -10.15 20.01
C ASN A 130 -3.76 -11.66 19.82
N VAL A 131 -2.70 -12.11 19.11
CA VAL A 131 -2.44 -13.54 18.89
C VAL A 131 -1.43 -14.16 19.87
N GLN A 132 -1.01 -13.44 20.92
CA GLN A 132 -0.06 -13.98 21.88
C GLN A 132 -0.56 -15.27 22.55
N ASP A 133 -1.88 -15.39 22.71
CA ASP A 133 -2.53 -16.49 23.41
C ASP A 133 -3.29 -17.47 22.48
N ILE A 134 -3.09 -17.38 21.17
CA ILE A 134 -3.72 -18.28 20.20
C ILE A 134 -2.70 -18.90 19.24
N VAL A 135 -3.04 -20.09 18.74
CA VAL A 135 -2.30 -20.71 17.63
C VAL A 135 -2.82 -20.10 16.33
N ILE A 136 -1.92 -19.45 15.56
CA ILE A 136 -2.26 -18.93 14.23
C ILE A 136 -2.59 -20.11 13.31
N PRO A 137 -3.76 -20.09 12.62
CA PRO A 137 -4.14 -21.17 11.72
C PRO A 137 -3.14 -21.32 10.57
N SER A 138 -2.76 -22.55 10.25
CA SER A 138 -2.01 -22.88 9.03
C SER A 138 -2.88 -22.87 7.78
N GLU A 139 -4.17 -22.96 7.96
CA GLU A 139 -5.23 -23.00 6.96
C GLU A 139 -5.67 -21.58 6.51
N GLU A 140 -4.84 -20.56 6.77
CA GLU A 140 -5.09 -19.16 6.47
C GLU A 140 -4.13 -18.67 5.39
N ARG A 141 -4.65 -18.05 4.34
CA ARG A 141 -3.87 -17.30 3.35
C ARG A 141 -4.00 -15.81 3.58
N HIS A 142 -2.90 -15.08 3.39
CA HIS A 142 -2.86 -13.63 3.56
C HIS A 142 -2.81 -12.92 2.22
N ILE A 143 -3.66 -11.91 2.05
CA ILE A 143 -3.63 -10.98 0.94
C ILE A 143 -3.62 -9.53 1.46
N LYS A 144 -2.84 -8.67 0.81
CA LYS A 144 -2.73 -7.27 1.21
C LYS A 144 -3.58 -6.37 0.33
N LEU A 145 -4.37 -5.52 0.97
CA LEU A 145 -5.14 -4.47 0.31
C LEU A 145 -4.47 -3.11 0.55
N HIS A 146 -3.91 -2.57 -0.51
CA HIS A 146 -3.29 -1.23 -0.52
C HIS A 146 -4.30 -0.13 -0.87
N PRO A 147 -4.00 1.17 -0.61
CA PRO A 147 -4.73 2.27 -1.24
C PRO A 147 -4.82 2.05 -2.75
N MET A 148 -5.87 2.56 -3.38
CA MET A 148 -6.10 2.45 -4.81
C MET A 148 -4.89 2.99 -5.58
N ASP A 149 -4.43 2.25 -6.58
CA ASP A 149 -3.41 2.74 -7.50
C ASP A 149 -4.01 3.62 -8.61
N PHE A 150 -3.18 4.10 -9.54
CA PHE A 150 -3.64 4.98 -10.60
C PHE A 150 -4.64 4.31 -11.56
N GLU A 151 -4.50 3.03 -11.83
CA GLU A 151 -5.45 2.28 -12.65
C GLU A 151 -6.82 2.16 -11.98
N GLU A 152 -6.85 1.79 -10.69
CA GLU A 152 -8.08 1.71 -9.90
C GLU A 152 -8.74 3.10 -9.75
N PHE A 153 -7.94 4.17 -9.67
CA PHE A 153 -8.44 5.55 -9.69
C PHE A 153 -9.13 5.90 -11.02
N LEU A 154 -8.53 5.52 -12.17
CA LEU A 154 -9.15 5.70 -13.47
C LEU A 154 -10.45 4.89 -13.61
N TRP A 155 -10.49 3.67 -13.07
CA TRP A 155 -11.72 2.86 -13.03
C TRP A 155 -12.82 3.54 -12.21
N ALA A 156 -12.46 4.18 -11.10
CA ALA A 156 -13.44 4.92 -10.29
C ALA A 156 -14.01 6.15 -11.01
N LEU A 157 -13.30 6.68 -12.01
CA LEU A 157 -13.73 7.78 -12.89
C LEU A 157 -14.38 7.29 -14.19
N ASP A 158 -14.73 6.00 -14.30
CA ASP A 158 -15.28 5.36 -15.51
C ASP A 158 -14.39 5.55 -16.75
N ASN A 159 -13.06 5.58 -16.58
CA ASN A 159 -12.08 5.84 -17.63
C ASN A 159 -11.09 4.67 -17.82
N GLU A 160 -11.63 3.45 -17.93
CA GLU A 160 -10.83 2.23 -18.16
C GLU A 160 -10.07 2.28 -19.49
N VAL A 161 -10.68 2.86 -20.53
CA VAL A 161 -10.11 2.95 -21.87
C VAL A 161 -8.75 3.67 -21.89
N LEU A 162 -8.58 4.68 -21.02
CA LEU A 162 -7.28 5.39 -20.95
C LEU A 162 -6.18 4.47 -20.42
N MET A 163 -6.48 3.61 -19.45
CA MET A 163 -5.47 2.69 -18.91
C MET A 163 -5.09 1.60 -19.93
N ASP A 164 -6.05 1.08 -20.69
CA ASP A 164 -5.77 0.12 -21.77
C ASP A 164 -4.87 0.77 -22.87
N PHE A 165 -5.13 2.03 -23.20
CA PHE A 165 -4.30 2.79 -24.11
C PHE A 165 -2.87 2.99 -23.56
N ILE A 166 -2.72 3.37 -22.30
CA ILE A 166 -1.42 3.49 -21.60
C ILE A 166 -0.67 2.15 -21.64
N ARG A 167 -1.34 1.06 -21.33
CA ARG A 167 -0.78 -0.30 -21.31
C ARG A 167 -0.28 -0.71 -22.70
N LEU A 168 -1.07 -0.43 -23.74
CA LEU A 168 -0.67 -0.71 -25.14
C LEU A 168 0.64 0.00 -25.50
N HIS A 169 0.76 1.29 -25.16
CA HIS A 169 1.95 2.09 -25.46
C HIS A 169 3.16 1.64 -24.65
N PHE A 170 2.96 1.27 -23.38
CA PHE A 170 3.99 0.68 -22.52
C PHE A 170 4.55 -0.62 -23.12
N VAL A 171 3.70 -1.55 -23.53
CA VAL A 171 4.10 -2.84 -24.12
C VAL A 171 4.83 -2.63 -25.45
N LYS A 172 4.33 -1.72 -26.30
CA LYS A 172 4.93 -1.40 -27.59
C LYS A 172 6.16 -0.50 -27.50
N ARG A 173 6.46 0.03 -26.30
CA ARG A 173 7.54 1.04 -26.07
C ARG A 173 7.46 2.23 -27.03
N LYS A 174 6.25 2.75 -27.24
CA LYS A 174 6.00 3.89 -28.15
C LYS A 174 5.40 5.06 -27.35
N PRO A 175 5.79 6.32 -27.68
CA PRO A 175 5.20 7.49 -27.05
C PRO A 175 3.69 7.57 -27.35
N MET A 176 2.93 8.16 -26.41
CA MET A 176 1.48 8.36 -26.53
C MET A 176 1.11 9.59 -27.34
N GLU A 177 2.09 10.38 -27.73
CA GLU A 177 1.97 11.70 -28.33
C GLU A 177 1.35 12.76 -27.41
N GLN A 178 1.55 14.04 -27.77
CA GLN A 178 1.35 15.17 -26.87
C GLN A 178 -0.05 15.25 -26.26
N ALA A 179 -1.10 15.01 -27.05
CA ALA A 179 -2.49 15.18 -26.60
C ALA A 179 -2.86 14.14 -25.55
N MET A 180 -2.57 12.87 -25.82
CA MET A 180 -2.91 11.76 -24.90
C MET A 180 -2.00 11.72 -23.69
N HIS A 181 -0.70 12.01 -23.86
CA HIS A 181 0.22 12.17 -22.75
C HIS A 181 -0.25 13.28 -21.78
N ARG A 182 -0.65 14.45 -22.30
CA ARG A 182 -1.19 15.54 -21.47
C ARG A 182 -2.45 15.10 -20.71
N LYS A 183 -3.39 14.44 -21.40
CA LYS A 183 -4.61 13.90 -20.76
C LYS A 183 -4.27 12.95 -19.62
N ALA A 184 -3.37 11.98 -19.83
CA ALA A 184 -2.96 11.03 -18.81
C ALA A 184 -2.26 11.72 -17.62
N MET A 185 -1.39 12.72 -17.88
CA MET A 185 -0.74 13.51 -16.83
C MET A 185 -1.72 14.35 -16.02
N ASP A 186 -2.81 14.86 -16.62
CA ASP A 186 -3.83 15.62 -15.91
C ASP A 186 -4.60 14.73 -14.93
N TYR A 187 -4.98 13.50 -15.32
CA TYR A 187 -5.56 12.52 -14.39
C TYR A 187 -4.55 12.07 -13.32
N PHE A 188 -3.30 11.90 -13.68
CA PHE A 188 -2.26 11.53 -12.73
C PHE A 188 -2.03 12.61 -11.65
N ARG A 189 -2.08 13.90 -12.02
CA ARG A 189 -2.01 15.01 -11.05
C ARG A 189 -3.22 15.02 -10.12
N GLN A 190 -4.43 14.72 -10.63
CA GLN A 190 -5.63 14.58 -9.79
C GLN A 190 -5.42 13.43 -8.79
N TYR A 191 -4.96 12.26 -9.26
CA TYR A 191 -4.66 11.12 -8.40
C TYR A 191 -3.61 11.44 -7.34
N LEU A 192 -2.54 12.15 -7.69
CA LEU A 192 -1.52 12.58 -6.74
C LEU A 192 -2.10 13.40 -5.58
N ILE A 193 -3.09 14.24 -5.86
CA ILE A 193 -3.75 15.10 -4.85
C ILE A 193 -4.81 14.34 -4.06
N VAL A 194 -5.68 13.62 -4.74
CA VAL A 194 -6.79 12.87 -4.12
C VAL A 194 -6.24 11.71 -3.29
N GLY A 195 -5.19 11.04 -3.78
CA GLY A 195 -4.68 9.79 -3.23
C GLY A 195 -5.49 8.57 -3.67
N GLY A 196 -5.21 7.45 -3.02
CA GLY A 196 -5.85 6.16 -3.28
C GLY A 196 -6.77 5.69 -2.15
N MET A 197 -7.03 6.49 -1.12
CA MET A 197 -7.99 6.10 -0.08
C MET A 197 -9.41 6.07 -0.65
N PRO A 198 -10.14 4.92 -0.60
CA PRO A 198 -11.43 4.78 -1.30
C PRO A 198 -12.46 5.83 -0.94
N GLN A 199 -12.50 6.28 0.32
CA GLN A 199 -13.43 7.33 0.75
C GLN A 199 -13.09 8.69 0.13
N ALA A 200 -11.79 9.03 0.00
CA ALA A 200 -11.33 10.25 -0.64
C ALA A 200 -11.62 10.20 -2.14
N VAL A 201 -11.36 9.07 -2.80
CA VAL A 201 -11.69 8.86 -4.22
C VAL A 201 -13.20 8.96 -4.45
N ALA A 202 -14.03 8.35 -3.58
CA ALA A 202 -15.49 8.44 -3.67
C ALA A 202 -15.99 9.88 -3.55
N ALA A 203 -15.44 10.65 -2.59
CA ALA A 203 -15.78 12.05 -2.43
C ALA A 203 -15.42 12.86 -3.67
N TYR A 204 -14.25 12.59 -4.28
CA TYR A 204 -13.83 13.25 -5.51
C TYR A 204 -14.71 12.91 -6.70
N VAL A 205 -15.01 11.64 -6.92
CA VAL A 205 -15.91 11.18 -8.02
C VAL A 205 -17.28 11.82 -7.94
N GLN A 206 -17.84 11.96 -6.71
CA GLN A 206 -19.18 12.53 -6.51
C GLN A 206 -19.24 14.04 -6.65
N THR A 207 -18.16 14.76 -6.33
CA THR A 207 -18.24 16.20 -6.13
C THR A 207 -17.25 17.02 -6.95
N HIS A 208 -16.14 16.42 -7.38
CA HIS A 208 -14.98 17.10 -7.96
C HIS A 208 -14.46 18.27 -7.09
N ASP A 209 -14.71 18.21 -5.78
CA ASP A 209 -14.39 19.23 -4.79
C ASP A 209 -13.21 18.76 -3.93
N PHE A 210 -12.06 19.42 -4.07
CA PHE A 210 -10.85 19.09 -3.33
C PHE A 210 -10.93 19.44 -1.83
N ASP A 211 -11.74 20.43 -1.44
CA ASP A 211 -11.92 20.77 -0.02
C ASP A 211 -12.69 19.66 0.70
N ARG A 212 -13.66 19.05 0.02
CA ARG A 212 -14.38 17.89 0.56
C ARG A 212 -13.49 16.67 0.66
N VAL A 213 -12.65 16.45 -0.35
CA VAL A 213 -11.65 15.37 -0.35
C VAL A 213 -10.67 15.55 0.81
N ASP A 214 -10.20 16.79 1.06
CA ASP A 214 -9.27 17.08 2.15
C ASP A 214 -9.86 16.79 3.53
N ARG A 215 -11.12 17.15 3.76
CA ARG A 215 -11.82 16.81 5.01
C ARG A 215 -11.82 15.31 5.26
N VAL A 216 -12.16 14.52 4.25
CA VAL A 216 -12.14 13.04 4.36
C VAL A 216 -10.73 12.53 4.69
N LYS A 217 -9.70 13.08 4.06
CA LYS A 217 -8.30 12.69 4.33
C LYS A 217 -7.88 13.06 5.75
N ARG A 218 -8.28 14.21 6.26
CA ARG A 218 -8.03 14.62 7.65
C ARG A 218 -8.72 13.71 8.66
N ASP A 219 -9.99 13.36 8.40
CA ASP A 219 -10.71 12.39 9.24
C ASP A 219 -9.97 11.04 9.30
N ILE A 220 -9.37 10.58 8.19
CA ILE A 220 -8.56 9.36 8.16
C ILE A 220 -7.26 9.52 8.96
N LEU A 221 -6.57 10.66 8.84
CA LEU A 221 -5.35 10.95 9.63
C LEU A 221 -5.65 10.99 11.14
N GLU A 222 -6.77 11.58 11.54
CA GLU A 222 -7.21 11.57 12.94
C GLU A 222 -7.50 10.16 13.45
N LEU A 223 -8.10 9.30 12.61
CA LEU A 223 -8.29 7.89 12.96
C LEU A 223 -6.95 7.16 13.15
N TYR A 224 -5.93 7.46 12.31
CA TYR A 224 -4.60 6.88 12.49
C TYR A 224 -3.93 7.35 13.78
N ARG A 225 -4.06 8.64 14.14
CA ARG A 225 -3.58 9.16 15.44
C ARG A 225 -4.27 8.48 16.62
N ALA A 226 -5.60 8.29 16.53
CA ALA A 226 -6.35 7.57 17.55
C ALA A 226 -5.90 6.10 17.69
N ASP A 227 -5.60 5.43 16.57
CA ASP A 227 -5.09 4.06 16.58
C ASP A 227 -3.67 3.99 17.19
N ILE A 228 -2.80 4.96 16.93
CA ILE A 228 -1.48 5.05 17.58
C ILE A 228 -1.64 5.10 19.09
N VAL A 229 -2.49 5.99 19.61
CA VAL A 229 -2.74 6.14 21.05
C VAL A 229 -3.31 4.85 21.66
N LYS A 230 -4.21 4.17 20.95
CA LYS A 230 -4.90 2.99 21.45
C LYS A 230 -4.08 1.71 21.38
N HIS A 231 -3.22 1.56 20.38
CA HIS A 231 -2.62 0.27 20.02
C HIS A 231 -1.09 0.23 20.03
N ALA A 232 -0.39 1.39 20.15
CA ALA A 232 1.07 1.43 20.26
C ALA A 232 1.55 1.45 21.72
N GLU A 233 0.93 0.63 22.58
CA GLU A 233 1.14 0.60 24.02
C GLU A 233 2.62 0.55 24.43
N GLY A 234 3.05 1.55 25.21
CA GLY A 234 4.41 1.71 25.71
C GLY A 234 5.37 2.47 24.80
N TYR A 235 4.97 2.79 23.56
CA TYR A 235 5.77 3.59 22.60
C TYR A 235 4.92 4.53 21.73
N GLU A 236 3.72 4.88 22.19
CA GLU A 236 2.77 5.76 21.48
C GLU A 236 3.41 7.07 21.07
N MET A 237 4.15 7.70 22.00
CA MET A 237 4.83 8.97 21.73
C MET A 237 5.88 8.87 20.60
N LYS A 238 6.62 7.76 20.55
CA LYS A 238 7.65 7.56 19.53
C LYS A 238 7.02 7.30 18.16
N VAL A 239 5.93 6.52 18.11
CA VAL A 239 5.17 6.27 16.88
C VAL A 239 4.57 7.57 16.35
N ALA A 240 3.94 8.37 17.24
CA ALA A 240 3.38 9.67 16.87
C ALA A 240 4.47 10.64 16.37
N GLN A 241 5.62 10.73 17.05
CA GLN A 241 6.75 11.56 16.62
C GLN A 241 7.26 11.17 15.23
N ILE A 242 7.42 9.87 14.94
CA ILE A 242 7.81 9.41 13.60
C ILE A 242 6.76 9.81 12.58
N PHE A 243 5.49 9.51 12.87
CA PHE A 243 4.37 9.80 11.97
C PHE A 243 4.31 11.28 11.61
N ASP A 244 4.40 12.16 12.61
CA ASP A 244 4.33 13.61 12.39
C ASP A 244 5.58 14.18 11.69
N ASP A 245 6.75 13.53 11.80
CA ASP A 245 8.00 13.99 11.15
C ASP A 245 8.15 13.50 9.69
N ILE A 246 7.31 12.56 9.22
CA ILE A 246 7.40 12.01 7.85
C ILE A 246 7.44 13.11 6.78
N PRO A 247 6.53 14.11 6.75
CA PRO A 247 6.56 15.16 5.73
C PRO A 247 7.88 15.94 5.75
N ALA A 248 8.38 16.30 6.93
CA ALA A 248 9.63 17.03 7.10
C ALA A 248 10.85 16.20 6.67
N GLN A 249 10.85 14.88 6.89
CA GLN A 249 11.91 13.99 6.42
C GLN A 249 11.93 13.89 4.89
N LEU A 250 10.77 13.73 4.27
CA LEU A 250 10.63 13.59 2.82
C LEU A 250 10.90 14.91 2.07
N GLN A 251 10.76 16.07 2.75
CA GLN A 251 11.08 17.38 2.19
C GLN A 251 12.59 17.60 2.04
N LYS A 252 13.43 16.91 2.82
CA LYS A 252 14.88 17.06 2.77
C LYS A 252 15.43 16.56 1.42
N HIS A 253 16.59 17.11 1.01
CA HIS A 253 17.26 16.65 -0.21
C HIS A 253 17.68 15.17 -0.12
N GLU A 254 18.25 14.78 1.04
CA GLU A 254 18.49 13.37 1.38
C GLU A 254 17.28 12.87 2.17
N LYS A 255 16.43 12.04 1.53
CA LYS A 255 15.19 11.53 2.12
C LYS A 255 15.41 10.33 3.06
N LYS A 256 16.66 10.01 3.39
CA LYS A 256 16.99 9.04 4.44
C LYS A 256 16.45 9.51 5.77
N PHE A 257 15.74 8.63 6.46
CA PHE A 257 15.16 8.97 7.76
C PHE A 257 16.25 9.24 8.80
N LYS A 258 16.28 10.46 9.33
CA LYS A 258 17.27 10.90 10.32
C LYS A 258 16.63 10.94 11.71
N PHE A 259 16.94 9.98 12.57
CA PHE A 259 16.41 9.89 13.94
C PHE A 259 16.83 11.09 14.80
N SER A 260 17.96 11.72 14.50
CA SER A 260 18.42 12.93 15.18
C SER A 260 17.49 14.14 15.02
N SER A 261 16.54 14.12 14.07
CA SER A 261 15.49 15.15 13.99
C SER A 261 14.43 14.99 15.08
N LEU A 262 14.17 13.76 15.52
CA LEU A 262 13.21 13.46 16.59
C LEU A 262 13.78 13.83 17.97
N LYS A 263 15.06 13.51 18.20
CA LYS A 263 15.81 13.83 19.42
C LYS A 263 17.30 13.81 19.11
N LYS A 264 18.07 14.79 19.63
CA LYS A 264 19.50 15.03 19.32
C LYS A 264 20.40 13.77 19.36
N GLU A 265 20.13 12.84 20.26
CA GLU A 265 20.90 11.61 20.45
C GLU A 265 20.13 10.35 20.05
N ALA A 266 18.97 10.50 19.37
CA ALA A 266 18.14 9.36 19.00
C ALA A 266 18.85 8.43 18.01
N ARG A 267 18.75 7.13 18.28
CA ARG A 267 19.33 6.07 17.47
C ARG A 267 18.22 5.17 16.92
N PHE A 268 18.47 4.52 15.79
CA PHE A 268 17.55 3.58 15.16
C PHE A 268 16.94 2.57 16.14
N ARG A 269 17.77 1.91 16.98
CA ARG A 269 17.34 0.89 17.94
C ARG A 269 16.25 1.36 18.91
N GLU A 270 16.19 2.66 19.21
CA GLU A 270 15.19 3.21 20.12
C GLU A 270 13.82 3.40 19.48
N TYR A 271 13.76 3.41 18.15
CA TYR A 271 12.58 3.68 17.33
C TYR A 271 12.22 2.53 16.39
N GLU A 272 12.98 1.44 16.41
CA GLU A 272 12.79 0.28 15.51
C GLU A 272 11.38 -0.28 15.62
N ASP A 273 10.92 -0.58 16.85
CA ASP A 273 9.57 -1.11 17.10
C ASP A 273 8.48 -0.13 16.64
N SER A 274 8.72 1.19 16.81
CA SER A 274 7.78 2.22 16.39
C SER A 274 7.67 2.33 14.86
N LEU A 275 8.78 2.19 14.14
CA LEU A 275 8.79 2.11 12.68
C LEU A 275 8.07 0.83 12.19
N PHE A 276 8.36 -0.31 12.83
CA PHE A 276 7.69 -1.56 12.50
C PHE A 276 6.19 -1.48 12.75
N TRP A 277 5.77 -0.81 13.82
CA TRP A 277 4.35 -0.61 14.10
C TRP A 277 3.66 0.13 12.96
N LEU A 278 4.22 1.25 12.48
CA LEU A 278 3.66 2.00 11.35
C LEU A 278 3.63 1.20 10.04
N ALA A 279 4.67 0.40 9.80
CA ALA A 279 4.74 -0.47 8.63
C ALA A 279 3.74 -1.64 8.70
N ASP A 280 3.58 -2.26 9.88
CA ASP A 280 2.61 -3.32 10.10
C ASP A 280 1.16 -2.82 10.05
N ALA A 281 0.91 -1.58 10.52
CA ALA A 281 -0.38 -0.91 10.34
C ALA A 281 -0.65 -0.49 8.89
N MET A 282 0.33 -0.69 7.99
CA MET A 282 0.30 -0.31 6.57
C MET A 282 0.01 1.19 6.34
N VAL A 283 0.41 2.03 7.31
CA VAL A 283 0.31 3.50 7.22
C VAL A 283 1.50 4.09 6.47
N VAL A 284 2.62 3.37 6.44
CA VAL A 284 3.85 3.75 5.75
C VAL A 284 4.41 2.63 4.90
N ASN A 285 5.16 3.00 3.86
CA ASN A 285 5.95 2.12 3.01
C ASN A 285 7.43 2.31 3.33
N MET A 286 8.05 1.29 3.91
CA MET A 286 9.47 1.30 4.25
C MET A 286 10.32 0.96 3.03
N CYS A 287 11.31 1.79 2.72
CA CYS A 287 12.27 1.57 1.65
C CYS A 287 13.68 1.47 2.26
N TYR A 288 14.31 0.31 2.13
CA TYR A 288 15.60 0.03 2.76
C TYR A 288 16.77 0.19 1.78
N ASN A 289 17.92 0.64 2.27
CA ASN A 289 19.13 0.65 1.46
C ASN A 289 19.59 -0.79 1.16
N SER A 290 19.88 -1.08 -0.11
CA SER A 290 20.58 -2.30 -0.52
C SER A 290 21.99 -1.94 -0.92
N THR A 291 22.98 -2.50 -0.25
CA THR A 291 24.41 -2.18 -0.46
C THR A 291 24.96 -2.72 -1.78
N ALA A 292 24.26 -3.66 -2.42
CA ALA A 292 24.59 -4.19 -3.74
C ALA A 292 23.32 -4.56 -4.52
N PRO A 293 23.26 -4.29 -5.84
CA PRO A 293 22.11 -4.61 -6.69
C PRO A 293 22.13 -6.06 -7.19
N ASN A 294 22.31 -7.01 -6.28
CA ASN A 294 22.34 -8.43 -6.60
C ASN A 294 20.95 -9.06 -6.51
N ILE A 295 20.78 -10.22 -7.16
CA ILE A 295 19.60 -11.05 -6.97
C ILE A 295 19.43 -11.32 -5.47
N GLY A 296 18.23 -11.04 -4.95
CA GLY A 296 17.97 -11.10 -3.51
C GLY A 296 18.41 -9.82 -2.78
N LEU A 297 17.88 -8.66 -3.20
CA LEU A 297 18.14 -7.36 -2.57
C LEU A 297 18.04 -7.40 -1.04
N LYS A 298 17.18 -8.28 -0.48
CA LYS A 298 17.05 -8.50 0.96
C LYS A 298 18.33 -9.00 1.62
N MET A 299 19.19 -9.75 0.91
CA MET A 299 20.46 -10.28 1.47
C MET A 299 21.46 -9.16 1.69
N ASN A 300 21.38 -8.07 0.93
CA ASN A 300 22.27 -6.92 1.01
C ASN A 300 21.58 -5.71 1.68
N MET A 301 20.52 -5.96 2.45
CA MET A 301 19.71 -4.90 3.06
C MET A 301 20.41 -4.33 4.31
N ASP A 302 20.69 -3.04 4.28
CA ASP A 302 21.05 -2.26 5.47
C ASP A 302 19.76 -1.73 6.12
N ARG A 303 19.39 -2.32 7.26
CA ARG A 303 18.18 -1.93 8.00
C ARG A 303 18.28 -0.59 8.68
N MET A 304 19.48 -0.10 8.96
CA MET A 304 19.69 1.17 9.66
C MET A 304 19.55 2.39 8.74
N THR A 305 19.67 2.17 7.43
CA THR A 305 19.53 3.21 6.41
C THR A 305 18.26 2.99 5.62
N LEU A 306 17.26 3.81 5.86
CA LEU A 306 15.93 3.66 5.27
C LEU A 306 15.33 5.00 4.87
N LYS A 307 14.33 4.94 3.97
CA LYS A 307 13.40 6.01 3.67
C LYS A 307 12.00 5.55 4.13
N CYS A 308 11.20 6.47 4.67
CA CYS A 308 9.85 6.18 5.18
C CYS A 308 8.85 7.02 4.39
N TYR A 309 8.10 6.37 3.50
CA TYR A 309 7.07 7.00 2.67
C TYR A 309 5.70 6.80 3.30
N MET A 310 4.79 7.78 3.18
CA MET A 310 3.38 7.56 3.49
C MET A 310 2.79 6.51 2.54
N ALA A 311 1.94 5.64 3.04
CA ALA A 311 1.27 4.64 2.22
C ALA A 311 0.32 5.24 1.17
N ASP A 312 -0.15 6.47 1.42
CA ASP A 312 -1.00 7.22 0.51
C ASP A 312 -0.51 8.67 0.35
N THR A 313 -0.31 9.11 -0.90
CA THR A 313 0.24 10.45 -1.20
C THR A 313 -0.78 11.55 -0.96
N GLY A 314 -2.08 11.27 -1.15
CA GLY A 314 -3.13 12.21 -0.80
C GLY A 314 -3.15 12.51 0.69
N LEU A 315 -2.97 11.48 1.53
CA LEU A 315 -2.83 11.65 2.99
C LEU A 315 -1.54 12.43 3.33
N LEU A 316 -0.42 12.15 2.64
CA LEU A 316 0.83 12.90 2.83
C LEU A 316 0.63 14.41 2.59
N ILE A 317 -0.12 14.79 1.56
CA ILE A 317 -0.41 16.21 1.27
C ILE A 317 -1.20 16.84 2.42
N SER A 318 -2.31 16.22 2.85
CA SER A 318 -3.11 16.75 3.95
C SER A 318 -2.35 16.80 5.28
N HIS A 319 -1.44 15.84 5.49
CA HIS A 319 -0.57 15.79 6.67
C HIS A 319 0.52 16.87 6.64
N ALA A 320 1.10 17.17 5.47
CA ALA A 320 2.15 18.17 5.30
C ALA A 320 1.64 19.63 5.44
N PHE A 321 0.35 19.86 5.15
CA PHE A 321 -0.27 21.19 5.15
C PHE A 321 -1.31 21.36 6.28
N ASP A 322 -1.01 20.83 7.45
CA ASP A 322 -1.94 20.80 8.58
C ASP A 322 -2.03 22.13 9.37
N GLU A 323 -1.08 23.04 9.18
CA GLU A 323 -0.89 24.25 10.02
C GLU A 323 -2.09 25.20 10.08
N ASN A 324 -2.96 25.21 9.08
CA ASN A 324 -4.10 26.14 9.01
C ASN A 324 -5.49 25.48 9.02
N GLY A 325 -5.58 24.18 9.33
CA GLY A 325 -6.85 23.47 9.47
C GLY A 325 -7.67 23.27 8.17
N ILE A 326 -7.34 23.97 7.09
CA ILE A 326 -8.00 23.82 5.78
C ILE A 326 -6.98 24.09 4.69
N VAL A 327 -6.67 23.07 3.90
CA VAL A 327 -5.95 23.25 2.64
C VAL A 327 -6.97 23.76 1.63
N SER A 328 -6.87 25.04 1.24
CA SER A 328 -7.84 25.63 0.32
C SER A 328 -7.76 25.01 -1.08
N GLU A 329 -8.88 24.99 -1.79
CA GLU A 329 -8.95 24.61 -3.23
C GLU A 329 -7.90 25.36 -4.06
N ALA A 330 -7.54 26.59 -3.65
CA ALA A 330 -6.50 27.38 -4.27
C ALA A 330 -5.11 26.75 -4.16
N LEU A 331 -4.78 26.11 -3.03
CA LEU A 331 -3.52 25.37 -2.86
C LEU A 331 -3.48 24.13 -3.78
N TYR A 332 -4.57 23.38 -3.82
CA TYR A 332 -4.67 22.21 -4.71
C TYR A 332 -4.58 22.60 -6.18
N LYS A 333 -5.24 23.69 -6.59
CA LYS A 333 -5.07 24.25 -7.95
C LYS A 333 -3.63 24.64 -8.25
N LYS A 334 -2.92 25.25 -7.28
CA LYS A 334 -1.50 25.57 -7.45
C LYS A 334 -0.62 24.32 -7.57
N LEU A 335 -0.92 23.25 -6.83
CA LEU A 335 -0.25 21.94 -6.96
C LEU A 335 -0.51 21.31 -8.34
N LEU A 336 -1.79 21.34 -8.80
CA LEU A 336 -2.18 20.82 -10.12
C LEU A 336 -1.45 21.54 -11.27
N PHE A 337 -1.29 22.86 -11.19
CA PHE A 337 -0.71 23.69 -12.23
C PHE A 337 0.78 23.98 -12.06
N ASP A 338 1.47 23.24 -11.20
CA ASP A 338 2.89 23.39 -10.96
C ASP A 338 3.34 24.81 -10.46
N LYS A 339 2.45 25.52 -9.80
CA LYS A 339 2.68 26.91 -9.35
C LYS A 339 3.12 27.04 -7.90
N LEU A 340 3.26 25.94 -7.16
CA LEU A 340 3.79 25.95 -5.80
C LEU A 340 5.27 25.55 -5.82
N GLU A 341 6.08 26.32 -5.11
CA GLU A 341 7.50 26.01 -4.83
C GLU A 341 7.66 24.91 -3.74
N VAL A 342 6.64 24.09 -3.52
CA VAL A 342 6.76 22.92 -2.64
C VAL A 342 7.68 21.91 -3.31
N ASN A 343 8.49 21.23 -2.53
CA ASN A 343 9.38 20.18 -3.00
C ASN A 343 8.59 19.05 -3.71
N LYS A 344 8.36 19.23 -5.01
CA LYS A 344 7.65 18.25 -5.86
C LYS A 344 8.31 16.88 -5.84
N GLY A 345 9.61 16.84 -5.62
CA GLY A 345 10.36 15.59 -5.48
C GLY A 345 9.85 14.73 -4.33
N MET A 346 9.37 15.33 -3.23
CA MET A 346 8.76 14.61 -2.13
C MET A 346 7.49 13.85 -2.58
N LEU A 347 6.56 14.56 -3.22
CA LEU A 347 5.27 14.00 -3.62
C LEU A 347 5.40 12.97 -4.73
N VAL A 348 6.26 13.25 -5.73
CA VAL A 348 6.46 12.37 -6.88
C VAL A 348 7.18 11.08 -6.47
N GLU A 349 8.17 11.15 -5.57
CA GLU A 349 8.85 9.95 -5.09
C GLU A 349 7.92 9.12 -4.18
N ASN A 350 7.10 9.78 -3.34
CA ASN A 350 6.12 9.08 -2.50
C ASN A 350 5.05 8.35 -3.32
N ILE A 351 4.51 8.97 -4.38
CA ILE A 351 3.48 8.31 -5.20
C ILE A 351 4.06 7.16 -6.02
N VAL A 352 5.32 7.25 -6.44
CA VAL A 352 6.04 6.13 -7.06
C VAL A 352 6.20 4.99 -6.06
N ALA A 353 6.63 5.26 -4.81
CA ALA A 353 6.71 4.28 -3.74
C ALA A 353 5.36 3.60 -3.47
N GLN A 354 4.28 4.39 -3.40
CA GLN A 354 2.90 3.90 -3.24
C GLN A 354 2.51 2.93 -4.36
N MET A 355 2.69 3.32 -5.62
CA MET A 355 2.32 2.51 -6.78
C MET A 355 3.18 1.24 -6.90
N LEU A 356 4.49 1.32 -6.68
CA LEU A 356 5.37 0.14 -6.66
C LEU A 356 4.96 -0.85 -5.57
N THR A 357 4.60 -0.36 -4.38
CA THR A 357 4.11 -1.23 -3.29
C THR A 357 2.79 -1.89 -3.66
N ALA A 358 1.84 -1.14 -4.23
CA ALA A 358 0.55 -1.67 -4.69
C ALA A 358 0.69 -2.71 -5.80
N SER A 359 1.74 -2.60 -6.65
CA SER A 359 2.10 -3.60 -7.67
C SER A 359 2.89 -4.80 -7.10
N GLY A 360 3.06 -4.89 -5.77
CA GLY A 360 3.69 -6.03 -5.11
C GLY A 360 5.22 -5.94 -4.95
N HIS A 361 5.84 -4.82 -5.32
CA HIS A 361 7.27 -4.64 -5.14
C HIS A 361 7.62 -4.33 -3.67
N LYS A 362 8.67 -4.99 -3.17
CA LYS A 362 9.35 -4.54 -1.95
C LYS A 362 10.27 -3.40 -2.32
N LEU A 363 10.21 -2.32 -1.56
CA LEU A 363 10.97 -1.11 -1.85
C LEU A 363 12.41 -1.21 -1.35
N TYR A 364 13.35 -0.99 -2.25
CA TYR A 364 14.77 -0.84 -1.95
C TYR A 364 15.31 0.38 -2.70
N PHE A 365 16.31 1.02 -2.14
CA PHE A 365 17.10 2.06 -2.79
C PHE A 365 18.58 1.72 -2.69
N TYR A 366 19.42 2.43 -3.42
CA TYR A 366 20.87 2.32 -3.27
C TYR A 366 21.45 3.68 -2.88
N SER A 367 22.30 3.68 -1.89
CA SER A 367 23.06 4.88 -1.53
C SER A 367 24.45 4.51 -1.08
N ASN A 368 25.44 5.16 -1.70
CA ASN A 368 26.81 5.22 -1.24
C ASN A 368 27.16 6.67 -0.91
N SER A 369 27.39 6.95 0.36
CA SER A 369 27.70 8.29 0.88
C SER A 369 29.15 8.41 1.38
N SER A 370 30.09 7.61 0.83
CA SER A 370 31.51 7.72 1.20
C SER A 370 32.00 9.17 1.16
N ARG A 371 32.65 9.60 2.24
CA ARG A 371 33.25 10.95 2.30
C ARG A 371 34.61 10.99 1.64
N GLU A 372 35.29 9.85 1.57
CA GLU A 372 36.67 9.73 1.08
C GLU A 372 36.71 9.52 -0.43
N ASP A 373 35.68 8.90 -1.01
CA ASP A 373 35.55 8.61 -2.44
C ASP A 373 34.31 9.31 -3.03
N THR A 374 34.53 10.54 -3.52
CA THR A 374 33.47 11.33 -4.17
C THR A 374 33.05 10.79 -5.53
N GLU A 375 33.91 9.99 -6.18
CA GLU A 375 33.60 9.39 -7.48
C GLU A 375 32.59 8.24 -7.31
N SER A 376 32.66 7.48 -6.23
CA SER A 376 31.71 6.41 -5.91
C SER A 376 30.42 6.92 -5.24
N ARG A 377 30.35 8.22 -4.90
CA ARG A 377 29.16 8.79 -4.28
C ARG A 377 28.01 8.85 -5.27
N MET A 378 26.95 8.10 -4.98
CA MET A 378 25.74 8.06 -5.79
C MET A 378 24.53 7.58 -4.97
N GLU A 379 23.33 7.97 -5.39
CA GLU A 379 22.06 7.48 -4.87
C GLU A 379 21.13 7.13 -6.03
N ILE A 380 20.41 6.00 -5.92
CA ILE A 380 19.37 5.54 -6.85
C ILE A 380 18.07 5.46 -6.06
N ASP A 381 17.01 6.09 -6.53
CA ASP A 381 15.77 6.26 -5.78
C ASP A 381 15.09 4.94 -5.45
N PHE A 382 15.00 4.00 -6.43
CA PHE A 382 14.47 2.66 -6.19
C PHE A 382 15.25 1.60 -6.96
N LEU A 383 15.23 0.38 -6.40
CA LEU A 383 15.68 -0.85 -7.04
C LEU A 383 14.53 -1.84 -7.04
N ILE A 384 14.16 -2.35 -8.21
CA ILE A 384 13.15 -3.40 -8.34
C ILE A 384 13.75 -4.66 -8.95
N ALA A 385 13.32 -5.82 -8.47
CA ALA A 385 13.66 -7.10 -9.04
C ALA A 385 12.59 -7.54 -10.04
N LYS A 386 12.98 -8.09 -11.20
CA LYS A 386 12.04 -8.73 -12.11
C LYS A 386 11.48 -10.01 -11.52
N SER A 387 10.21 -10.29 -11.79
CA SER A 387 9.47 -11.45 -11.29
C SER A 387 9.97 -12.79 -11.83
N LYS A 388 10.62 -12.81 -13.03
CA LYS A 388 11.18 -14.02 -13.62
C LYS A 388 12.69 -13.95 -13.61
N ILE A 389 13.32 -14.80 -12.79
CA ILE A 389 14.76 -14.97 -12.74
C ILE A 389 15.16 -15.78 -13.98
N SER A 390 15.52 -15.11 -15.08
CA SER A 390 15.98 -15.76 -16.30
C SER A 390 17.49 -15.73 -16.48
N ASN A 391 18.22 -14.81 -15.81
CA ASN A 391 19.67 -14.66 -15.88
C ASN A 391 20.20 -13.74 -14.76
N ARG A 392 21.52 -13.43 -14.76
CA ARG A 392 22.18 -12.59 -13.74
C ARG A 392 21.67 -11.14 -13.68
N HIS A 393 21.02 -10.65 -14.73
CA HIS A 393 20.59 -9.25 -14.89
C HIS A 393 19.13 -9.08 -14.49
N ASN A 394 18.87 -8.99 -13.19
CA ASN A 394 17.48 -8.98 -12.70
C ASN A 394 17.05 -7.70 -11.99
N ILE A 395 17.97 -6.78 -11.72
CA ILE A 395 17.68 -5.57 -10.97
C ILE A 395 17.59 -4.38 -11.90
N SER A 396 16.44 -3.72 -11.93
CA SER A 396 16.26 -2.44 -12.61
C SER A 396 16.41 -1.30 -11.63
N PRO A 397 17.42 -0.43 -11.79
CA PRO A 397 17.51 0.82 -11.06
C PRO A 397 16.50 1.82 -11.60
N ILE A 398 15.84 2.56 -10.72
CA ILE A 398 14.84 3.58 -11.04
C ILE A 398 15.28 4.92 -10.48
N GLU A 399 15.34 5.93 -11.33
CA GLU A 399 15.48 7.33 -10.98
C GLU A 399 14.14 8.05 -11.19
N VAL A 400 13.72 8.85 -10.22
CA VAL A 400 12.47 9.59 -10.25
C VAL A 400 12.74 11.08 -10.46
N LYS A 401 12.14 11.69 -11.45
CA LYS A 401 12.37 13.09 -11.84
C LYS A 401 11.06 13.87 -11.89
N SER A 402 10.95 14.87 -11.03
CA SER A 402 9.77 15.73 -10.91
C SER A 402 9.79 16.97 -11.81
N SER A 403 10.94 17.27 -12.43
CA SER A 403 11.14 18.41 -13.35
C SER A 403 11.58 17.94 -14.73
N LYS A 404 11.50 18.84 -15.73
CA LYS A 404 11.98 18.55 -17.11
C LYS A 404 13.50 18.63 -17.22
N ASN A 405 14.13 19.50 -16.43
CA ASN A 405 15.58 19.70 -16.42
C ASN A 405 16.18 18.89 -15.28
N TYR A 406 16.91 17.81 -15.59
CA TYR A 406 17.56 16.95 -14.61
C TYR A 406 18.85 16.34 -15.14
N THR A 407 19.69 15.87 -14.24
CA THR A 407 20.89 15.11 -14.57
C THR A 407 20.71 13.64 -14.17
N LEU A 408 21.40 12.74 -14.85
CA LEU A 408 21.42 11.30 -14.58
C LEU A 408 22.80 10.83 -14.11
N THR A 409 23.56 11.70 -13.47
CA THR A 409 24.94 11.42 -13.05
C THR A 409 25.01 10.17 -12.15
N SER A 410 24.12 10.04 -11.16
CA SER A 410 24.08 8.86 -10.29
C SER A 410 23.77 7.59 -11.07
N LEU A 411 22.73 7.62 -11.95
CA LEU A 411 22.34 6.48 -12.75
C LEU A 411 23.45 6.04 -13.72
N LYS A 412 24.15 6.98 -14.34
CA LYS A 412 25.28 6.67 -15.24
C LYS A 412 26.44 6.02 -14.47
N LYS A 413 26.82 6.59 -13.33
CA LYS A 413 27.84 5.99 -12.43
C LYS A 413 27.43 4.58 -11.98
N PHE A 414 26.18 4.41 -11.58
CA PHE A 414 25.64 3.13 -11.13
C PHE A 414 25.67 2.08 -12.25
N ARG A 415 25.29 2.43 -13.46
CA ARG A 415 25.39 1.56 -14.65
C ARG A 415 26.83 1.12 -14.91
N THR A 416 27.78 2.05 -14.90
CA THR A 416 29.20 1.73 -15.11
C THR A 416 29.72 0.77 -14.07
N LYS A 417 29.36 0.99 -12.80
CA LYS A 417 29.84 0.15 -11.69
C LYS A 417 29.25 -1.25 -11.67
N TYR A 418 27.98 -1.41 -12.05
CA TYR A 418 27.20 -2.64 -11.89
C TYR A 418 26.63 -3.20 -13.20
N GLN A 419 27.19 -2.82 -14.37
CA GLN A 419 26.62 -3.15 -15.70
C GLN A 419 26.30 -4.64 -15.88
N ASP A 420 27.08 -5.54 -15.30
CA ASP A 420 26.92 -7.00 -15.39
C ASP A 420 25.84 -7.57 -14.46
N GLN A 421 25.13 -6.72 -13.71
CA GLN A 421 24.12 -7.13 -12.73
C GLN A 421 22.76 -6.49 -13.00
N LEU A 422 22.74 -5.45 -13.86
CA LEU A 422 21.55 -4.66 -14.09
C LEU A 422 20.74 -5.14 -15.28
N HIS A 423 19.42 -5.11 -15.09
CA HIS A 423 18.46 -5.09 -16.16
C HIS A 423 18.30 -3.65 -16.69
N THR A 424 17.31 -3.39 -17.54
CA THR A 424 17.05 -2.06 -18.12
C THR A 424 16.92 -0.99 -17.03
N PRO A 425 17.78 0.03 -17.01
CA PRO A 425 17.59 1.18 -16.14
C PRO A 425 16.37 1.99 -16.54
N LEU A 426 15.65 2.50 -15.55
CA LEU A 426 14.40 3.22 -15.71
C LEU A 426 14.53 4.67 -15.21
N VAL A 427 13.95 5.59 -15.93
CA VAL A 427 13.74 6.97 -15.48
C VAL A 427 12.25 7.26 -15.49
N LEU A 428 11.66 7.46 -14.32
CA LEU A 428 10.28 7.91 -14.18
C LEU A 428 10.23 9.42 -14.18
N HIS A 429 9.54 10.03 -15.15
CA HIS A 429 9.57 11.47 -15.35
C HIS A 429 8.22 12.03 -15.82
N THR A 430 8.14 13.35 -16.00
CA THR A 430 6.91 14.05 -16.39
C THR A 430 6.71 14.16 -17.91
N SER A 431 7.65 13.70 -18.73
CA SER A 431 7.55 13.69 -20.19
C SER A 431 7.04 12.36 -20.72
N ASP A 432 6.76 12.28 -22.02
CA ASP A 432 6.27 11.05 -22.65
C ASP A 432 7.35 9.97 -22.73
N LEU A 433 6.93 8.73 -23.02
CA LEU A 433 7.78 7.57 -23.14
C LEU A 433 8.83 7.76 -24.24
N LYS A 434 10.07 7.44 -23.92
CA LYS A 434 11.16 7.31 -24.89
C LYS A 434 12.17 6.26 -24.45
N GLU A 435 12.96 5.75 -25.38
CA GLU A 435 14.12 4.90 -25.10
C GLU A 435 15.35 5.54 -25.71
N GLU A 436 16.40 5.75 -24.93
CA GLU A 436 17.63 6.43 -25.33
C GLU A 436 18.82 5.90 -24.51
N ASP A 437 19.95 5.63 -25.14
CA ASP A 437 21.20 5.14 -24.52
C ASP A 437 20.99 3.87 -23.66
N GLY A 438 20.03 3.00 -24.01
CA GLY A 438 19.69 1.80 -23.25
C GLY A 438 19.01 2.11 -21.92
N ILE A 439 18.46 3.30 -21.73
CA ILE A 439 17.62 3.72 -20.62
C ILE A 439 16.19 3.84 -21.14
N LEU A 440 15.25 3.28 -20.41
CA LEU A 440 13.82 3.44 -20.68
C LEU A 440 13.24 4.56 -19.83
N TYR A 441 12.79 5.62 -20.48
CA TYR A 441 12.15 6.77 -19.85
C TYR A 441 10.64 6.58 -19.91
N LEU A 442 10.00 6.53 -18.74
CA LEU A 442 8.57 6.28 -18.62
C LEU A 442 7.88 7.46 -17.94
N PRO A 443 6.71 7.88 -18.45
CA PRO A 443 5.86 8.80 -17.70
C PRO A 443 5.48 8.21 -16.34
N LEU A 444 5.37 9.07 -15.32
CA LEU A 444 5.02 8.67 -13.95
C LEU A 444 3.77 7.80 -13.84
N TYR A 445 2.76 8.05 -14.69
CA TYR A 445 1.52 7.29 -14.71
C TYR A 445 1.67 5.84 -15.22
N MET A 446 2.82 5.48 -15.78
CA MET A 446 3.13 4.11 -16.19
C MET A 446 3.75 3.26 -15.06
N THR A 447 4.04 3.83 -13.90
CA THR A 447 4.63 3.11 -12.75
C THR A 447 3.85 1.84 -12.36
N PRO A 448 2.49 1.79 -12.36
CA PRO A 448 1.76 0.56 -12.01
C PRO A 448 1.98 -0.61 -12.98
N LEU A 449 2.64 -0.39 -14.11
CA LEU A 449 2.92 -1.41 -15.12
C LEU A 449 4.32 -2.05 -14.96
N LEU A 450 5.11 -1.58 -13.98
CA LEU A 450 6.42 -2.14 -13.69
C LEU A 450 6.30 -3.40 -12.86
#